data_f8959e91af949416e38f37666600f954
#
_entry.id   f8959e91af949416e38f37666600f954
#
_cell.length_a   1.000
_cell.length_b   1.000
_cell.length_c   1.000
_cell.angle_alpha   90.00
_cell.angle_beta   90.00
_cell.angle_gamma   90.00
#
_symmetry.space_group_name_H-M   'P 1'
#
loop_
_entity.id
_entity.type
_entity.pdbx_description
1 polymer ?
#
loop_
_entity_poly.entity_id
_entity_poly.type
_entity_poly.pdbx_seq_one_letter_code
_entity_poly.pdbx_strand_id
1 'polypeptide(L)'
;MAKAIRRSCAKHLFAQCGSGFNLEQGAYIGNGKKFSVGDNVGLGKNFTYHCRIVTIENDLMMGENVLFLGGGHKHEHEHEDLSIPMIQQGGLPDTPLHIGSDVWIGSRAIILSGCKSIGAHSIIGAGAVVTKDVPDYAIVGGNPAKVIRMRK
;
A
#
# COMPACT_ATOMS: atom_id res chain seq x y z
N MET A 1 -24.80 7.38 -5.61
CA MET A 1 -24.55 6.96 -7.01
C MET A 1 -23.05 6.79 -7.30
N ALA A 2 -22.18 7.78 -7.15
CA ALA A 2 -20.75 7.69 -7.49
C ALA A 2 -19.95 6.57 -6.78
N LYS A 3 -20.19 6.30 -5.49
CA LYS A 3 -19.56 5.17 -4.75
C LYS A 3 -19.89 3.82 -5.36
N ALA A 4 -21.16 3.59 -5.71
CA ALA A 4 -21.61 2.34 -6.31
C ALA A 4 -20.94 2.09 -7.66
N ILE A 5 -20.80 3.13 -8.48
CA ILE A 5 -20.11 3.04 -9.78
C ILE A 5 -18.64 2.68 -9.58
N ARG A 6 -17.90 3.39 -8.70
CA ARG A 6 -16.49 3.08 -8.42
C ARG A 6 -16.29 1.65 -7.93
N ARG A 7 -17.16 1.18 -7.02
CA ARG A 7 -17.14 -0.20 -6.54
C ARG A 7 -17.38 -1.21 -7.67
N SER A 8 -18.35 -0.95 -8.55
CA SER A 8 -18.62 -1.81 -9.70
C SER A 8 -17.42 -1.87 -10.65
N CYS A 9 -16.82 -0.73 -10.97
CA CYS A 9 -15.62 -0.68 -11.80
C CYS A 9 -14.46 -1.47 -11.17
N ALA A 10 -14.20 -1.28 -9.87
CA ALA A 10 -13.14 -1.99 -9.17
C ALA A 10 -13.30 -3.51 -9.22
N LYS A 11 -14.52 -4.02 -9.07
CA LYS A 11 -14.80 -5.47 -9.17
C LYS A 11 -14.41 -6.08 -10.53
N HIS A 12 -14.41 -5.28 -11.59
CA HIS A 12 -14.04 -5.75 -12.93
C HIS A 12 -12.56 -5.52 -13.25
N LEU A 13 -11.92 -4.58 -12.56
CA LEU A 13 -10.53 -4.21 -12.83
C LEU A 13 -9.54 -4.98 -11.94
N PHE A 14 -9.91 -5.28 -10.69
CA PHE A 14 -9.01 -5.94 -9.75
C PHE A 14 -8.84 -7.42 -10.08
N ALA A 15 -7.68 -7.98 -9.71
CA ALA A 15 -7.45 -9.41 -9.79
C ALA A 15 -8.44 -10.18 -8.89
N GLN A 16 -8.76 -9.61 -7.73
CA GLN A 16 -9.78 -10.11 -6.81
C GLN A 16 -10.41 -8.93 -6.05
N CYS A 17 -11.73 -8.96 -5.85
CA CYS A 17 -12.44 -7.95 -5.08
C CYS A 17 -13.58 -8.59 -4.27
N GLY A 18 -13.42 -8.61 -2.96
CA GLY A 18 -14.40 -9.14 -2.01
C GLY A 18 -15.66 -8.30 -1.84
N SER A 19 -16.49 -8.70 -0.89
CA SER A 19 -17.70 -7.98 -0.52
C SER A 19 -17.39 -6.76 0.35
N GLY A 20 -18.33 -5.81 0.47
CA GLY A 20 -18.13 -4.63 1.33
C GLY A 20 -17.02 -3.66 0.89
N PHE A 21 -16.38 -3.89 -0.26
CA PHE A 21 -15.31 -3.02 -0.77
C PHE A 21 -15.79 -1.59 -1.00
N ASN A 22 -14.98 -0.61 -0.58
CA ASN A 22 -15.24 0.81 -0.81
C ASN A 22 -14.00 1.49 -1.40
N LEU A 23 -14.20 2.19 -2.53
CA LEU A 23 -13.18 3.00 -3.18
C LEU A 23 -13.59 4.46 -3.13
N GLU A 24 -12.86 5.28 -2.40
CA GLU A 24 -13.13 6.71 -2.31
C GLU A 24 -12.66 7.44 -3.58
N GLN A 25 -13.09 8.69 -3.75
CA GLN A 25 -12.76 9.49 -4.93
C GLN A 25 -11.26 9.81 -5.01
N GLY A 26 -10.75 10.00 -6.23
CA GLY A 26 -9.37 10.40 -6.47
C GLY A 26 -8.35 9.26 -6.34
N ALA A 27 -8.79 8.03 -6.07
CA ALA A 27 -7.86 6.91 -6.01
C ALA A 27 -7.27 6.60 -7.40
N TYR A 28 -5.96 6.37 -7.46
CA TYR A 28 -5.23 5.94 -8.64
C TYR A 28 -4.70 4.52 -8.45
N ILE A 29 -5.21 3.58 -9.24
CA ILE A 29 -4.94 2.14 -9.10
C ILE A 29 -4.43 1.53 -10.42
N GLY A 30 -3.99 2.36 -11.36
CA GLY A 30 -3.57 1.89 -12.67
C GLY A 30 -4.64 1.01 -13.33
N ASN A 31 -4.25 -0.14 -13.86
CA ASN A 31 -5.19 -1.09 -14.49
C ASN A 31 -5.84 -2.08 -13.51
N GLY A 32 -5.49 -2.03 -12.22
CA GLY A 32 -6.04 -2.88 -11.17
C GLY A 32 -5.60 -4.36 -11.17
N LYS A 33 -4.99 -4.87 -12.22
CA LYS A 33 -4.66 -6.30 -12.37
C LYS A 33 -3.68 -6.85 -11.33
N LYS A 34 -2.92 -5.99 -10.67
CA LYS A 34 -1.98 -6.33 -9.60
C LYS A 34 -2.53 -6.03 -8.21
N PHE A 35 -3.86 -5.86 -8.11
CA PHE A 35 -4.52 -5.48 -6.88
C PHE A 35 -5.58 -6.51 -6.51
N SER A 36 -5.42 -7.14 -5.33
CA SER A 36 -6.37 -8.10 -4.77
C SER A 36 -6.82 -7.63 -3.40
N VAL A 37 -8.12 -7.64 -3.15
CA VAL A 37 -8.69 -7.24 -1.87
C VAL A 37 -9.75 -8.24 -1.42
N GLY A 38 -9.78 -8.53 -0.12
CA GLY A 38 -10.79 -9.32 0.54
C GLY A 38 -12.07 -8.53 0.86
N ASP A 39 -12.73 -8.93 1.94
CA ASP A 39 -13.99 -8.34 2.38
C ASP A 39 -13.77 -7.09 3.24
N ASN A 40 -14.72 -6.16 3.22
CA ASN A 40 -14.73 -4.94 4.04
C ASN A 40 -13.48 -4.06 3.92
N VAL A 41 -12.88 -4.00 2.73
CA VAL A 41 -11.69 -3.17 2.48
C VAL A 41 -12.10 -1.79 2.01
N GLY A 42 -11.68 -0.76 2.76
CA GLY A 42 -11.88 0.65 2.42
C GLY A 42 -10.57 1.31 1.97
N LEU A 43 -10.49 1.73 0.71
CA LEU A 43 -9.39 2.55 0.20
C LEU A 43 -9.77 4.02 0.27
N GLY A 44 -8.97 4.80 0.98
CA GLY A 44 -9.23 6.20 1.29
C GLY A 44 -9.19 7.13 0.07
N LYS A 45 -9.66 8.35 0.28
CA LYS A 45 -9.65 9.40 -0.74
C LYS A 45 -8.20 9.69 -1.21
N ASN A 46 -8.03 9.87 -2.53
CA ASN A 46 -6.73 10.13 -3.16
C ASN A 46 -5.68 9.06 -2.84
N PHE A 47 -6.08 7.83 -2.56
CA PHE A 47 -5.14 6.71 -2.47
C PHE A 47 -4.39 6.53 -3.78
N THR A 48 -3.10 6.31 -3.70
CA THR A 48 -2.26 6.13 -4.89
C THR A 48 -1.30 4.95 -4.68
N TYR A 49 -1.13 4.12 -5.72
CA TYR A 49 -0.12 3.08 -5.68
C TYR A 49 0.68 3.02 -6.98
N HIS A 50 1.97 2.72 -6.86
CA HIS A 50 2.90 2.58 -7.97
C HIS A 50 3.79 1.36 -7.80
N CYS A 51 3.97 0.59 -8.89
CA CYS A 51 4.97 -0.47 -8.99
C CYS A 51 4.91 -1.52 -7.87
N ARG A 52 3.70 -1.98 -7.50
CA ARG A 52 3.52 -3.01 -6.47
C ARG A 52 2.53 -4.08 -6.92
N ILE A 53 2.68 -5.28 -6.35
CA ILE A 53 1.67 -6.32 -6.38
C ILE A 53 1.04 -6.32 -4.99
N VAL A 54 -0.22 -5.91 -4.88
CA VAL A 54 -0.88 -5.67 -3.60
C VAL A 54 -1.92 -6.73 -3.32
N THR A 55 -1.81 -7.37 -2.16
CA THR A 55 -2.82 -8.27 -1.61
C THR A 55 -3.24 -7.75 -0.24
N ILE A 56 -4.51 -7.46 -0.08
CA ILE A 56 -5.12 -7.02 1.18
C ILE A 56 -6.12 -8.08 1.59
N GLU A 57 -6.01 -8.58 2.80
CA GLU A 57 -7.00 -9.48 3.39
C GLU A 57 -8.31 -8.75 3.71
N ASN A 58 -8.90 -8.99 4.86
CA ASN A 58 -10.20 -8.43 5.22
C ASN A 58 -10.07 -7.24 6.19
N ASP A 59 -11.13 -6.44 6.28
CA ASP A 59 -11.30 -5.43 7.33
C ASP A 59 -10.18 -4.37 7.36
N LEU A 60 -9.85 -3.80 6.19
CA LEU A 60 -8.92 -2.67 6.11
C LEU A 60 -9.67 -1.34 6.20
N MET A 61 -9.25 -0.48 7.12
CA MET A 61 -9.62 0.92 7.15
C MET A 61 -8.44 1.80 6.75
N MET A 62 -8.61 2.66 5.74
CA MET A 62 -7.56 3.55 5.24
C MET A 62 -8.01 5.00 5.26
N GLY A 63 -7.14 5.87 5.78
CA GLY A 63 -7.29 7.31 5.70
C GLY A 63 -7.03 7.84 4.28
N GLU A 64 -7.10 9.15 4.13
CA GLU A 64 -6.89 9.82 2.84
C GLU A 64 -5.42 10.06 2.51
N ASN A 65 -5.11 10.22 1.21
CA ASN A 65 -3.77 10.54 0.69
C ASN A 65 -2.70 9.50 1.09
N VAL A 66 -3.06 8.25 1.22
CA VAL A 66 -2.11 7.16 1.48
C VAL A 66 -1.43 6.78 0.17
N LEU A 67 -0.13 6.49 0.24
CA LEU A 67 0.70 6.17 -0.91
C LEU A 67 1.44 4.84 -0.69
N PHE A 68 1.27 3.91 -1.64
CA PHE A 68 2.06 2.68 -1.72
C PHE A 68 3.08 2.82 -2.85
N LEU A 69 4.36 2.82 -2.52
CA LEU A 69 5.46 2.89 -3.46
C LEU A 69 6.23 1.57 -3.47
N GLY A 70 6.34 0.98 -4.63
CA GLY A 70 7.20 -0.17 -4.89
C GLY A 70 8.09 0.12 -6.09
N GLY A 71 8.96 -0.82 -6.44
CA GLY A 71 9.90 -0.63 -7.52
C GLY A 71 10.90 0.50 -7.23
N GLY A 72 11.17 1.31 -8.21
CA GLY A 72 12.11 2.42 -8.14
C GLY A 72 13.14 2.34 -9.27
N HIS A 73 14.17 3.16 -9.17
CA HIS A 73 15.34 3.08 -10.04
C HIS A 73 16.47 2.32 -9.33
N LYS A 74 17.39 1.78 -10.10
CA LYS A 74 18.59 1.16 -9.57
C LYS A 74 19.43 2.23 -8.87
N HIS A 75 19.70 2.06 -7.60
CA HIS A 75 20.41 3.02 -6.75
C HIS A 75 21.13 2.38 -5.58
N GLU A 76 21.19 1.04 -5.54
CA GLU A 76 21.92 0.28 -4.53
C GLU A 76 23.25 -0.22 -5.12
N HIS A 77 24.29 -0.34 -4.31
CA HIS A 77 25.66 -0.69 -4.71
C HIS A 77 25.79 -1.88 -5.67
N GLU A 78 24.89 -2.85 -5.57
CA GLU A 78 24.90 -4.03 -6.46
C GLU A 78 24.28 -3.76 -7.85
N HIS A 79 23.56 -2.64 -8.00
CA HIS A 79 22.77 -2.33 -9.20
C HIS A 79 23.02 -0.94 -9.76
N GLU A 80 23.86 -0.15 -9.10
CA GLU A 80 24.17 1.22 -9.47
C GLU A 80 25.43 1.29 -10.32
N ASP A 81 25.33 1.92 -11.46
CA ASP A 81 26.47 2.29 -12.29
C ASP A 81 26.58 3.82 -12.32
N LEU A 82 27.52 4.36 -11.56
CA LEU A 82 27.73 5.80 -11.43
C LEU A 82 28.23 6.47 -12.73
N SER A 83 28.67 5.70 -13.72
CA SER A 83 29.03 6.21 -15.05
C SER A 83 27.82 6.52 -15.93
N ILE A 84 26.63 6.03 -15.53
CA ILE A 84 25.37 6.19 -16.25
C ILE A 84 24.41 7.04 -15.41
N PRO A 85 23.79 8.10 -15.97
CA PRO A 85 22.77 8.86 -15.24
C PRO A 85 21.64 7.94 -14.71
N MET A 86 21.17 8.17 -13.48
CA MET A 86 20.18 7.34 -12.80
C MET A 86 18.93 7.06 -13.65
N ILE A 87 18.46 8.06 -14.40
CA ILE A 87 17.29 7.91 -15.29
C ILE A 87 17.51 6.87 -16.40
N GLN A 88 18.76 6.57 -16.74
CA GLN A 88 19.11 5.62 -17.80
C GLN A 88 19.47 4.22 -17.26
N GLN A 89 19.62 4.05 -15.95
CA GLN A 89 19.97 2.77 -15.32
C GLN A 89 18.81 1.76 -15.30
N GLY A 90 17.60 2.22 -15.62
CA GLY A 90 16.41 1.40 -15.64
C GLY A 90 15.72 1.29 -14.27
N GLY A 91 14.57 0.64 -14.28
CA GLY A 91 13.72 0.46 -13.09
C GLY A 91 13.95 -0.87 -12.39
N LEU A 92 13.56 -0.93 -11.14
CA LEU A 92 13.42 -2.16 -10.37
C LEU A 92 12.03 -2.78 -10.63
N PRO A 93 11.91 -4.11 -10.48
CA PRO A 93 10.61 -4.77 -10.66
C PRO A 93 9.60 -4.36 -9.59
N ASP A 94 8.31 -4.63 -9.87
CA ASP A 94 7.25 -4.45 -8.89
C ASP A 94 7.51 -5.30 -7.64
N THR A 95 7.33 -4.69 -6.47
CA THR A 95 7.52 -5.38 -5.19
C THR A 95 6.19 -5.85 -4.61
N PRO A 96 6.12 -7.04 -3.99
CA PRO A 96 4.91 -7.48 -3.30
C PRO A 96 4.65 -6.62 -2.07
N LEU A 97 3.35 -6.46 -1.73
CA LEU A 97 2.89 -5.94 -0.47
C LEU A 97 1.67 -6.77 -0.03
N HIS A 98 1.81 -7.46 1.05
CA HIS A 98 0.73 -8.18 1.71
C HIS A 98 0.26 -7.39 2.94
N ILE A 99 -1.03 -7.20 3.09
CA ILE A 99 -1.65 -6.53 4.24
C ILE A 99 -2.63 -7.52 4.87
N GLY A 100 -2.38 -7.87 6.13
CA GLY A 100 -3.22 -8.76 6.91
C GLY A 100 -4.58 -8.15 7.25
N SER A 101 -5.38 -8.90 7.97
CA SER A 101 -6.75 -8.50 8.35
C SER A 101 -6.76 -7.54 9.55
N ASP A 102 -7.84 -6.75 9.67
CA ASP A 102 -8.05 -5.76 10.74
C ASP A 102 -6.90 -4.75 10.86
N VAL A 103 -6.54 -4.13 9.74
CA VAL A 103 -5.47 -3.12 9.69
C VAL A 103 -6.06 -1.71 9.55
N TRP A 104 -5.50 -0.77 10.28
CA TRP A 104 -5.80 0.65 10.11
C TRP A 104 -4.56 1.41 9.59
N ILE A 105 -4.69 2.05 8.42
CA ILE A 105 -3.65 2.92 7.85
C ILE A 105 -4.12 4.37 7.98
N GLY A 106 -3.39 5.16 8.76
CA GLY A 106 -3.64 6.58 8.97
C GLY A 106 -3.40 7.42 7.71
N SER A 107 -4.05 8.58 7.65
CA SER A 107 -3.94 9.50 6.51
C SER A 107 -2.49 9.92 6.24
N ARG A 108 -2.15 10.07 4.96
CA ARG A 108 -0.81 10.48 4.49
C ARG A 108 0.32 9.53 4.86
N ALA A 109 0.02 8.29 5.22
CA ALA A 109 1.05 7.28 5.39
C ALA A 109 1.66 6.90 4.02
N ILE A 110 2.95 6.63 4.01
CA ILE A 110 3.70 6.18 2.84
C ILE A 110 4.29 4.81 3.14
N ILE A 111 3.98 3.82 2.30
CA ILE A 111 4.51 2.46 2.40
C ILE A 111 5.53 2.27 1.29
N LEU A 112 6.81 2.17 1.65
CA LEU A 112 7.91 2.05 0.70
C LEU A 112 8.18 0.59 0.31
N SER A 113 8.97 0.39 -0.75
CA SER A 113 9.31 -0.92 -1.33
C SER A 113 9.97 -1.88 -0.35
N GLY A 114 10.67 -1.38 0.67
CA GLY A 114 11.27 -2.19 1.73
C GLY A 114 10.26 -2.86 2.66
N CYS A 115 9.02 -2.35 2.74
CA CYS A 115 7.92 -3.00 3.44
C CYS A 115 7.22 -3.97 2.49
N LYS A 116 7.29 -5.25 2.76
CA LYS A 116 6.65 -6.33 2.00
C LYS A 116 5.41 -6.89 2.68
N SER A 117 5.31 -6.69 4.00
CA SER A 117 4.16 -7.14 4.79
C SER A 117 3.76 -6.14 5.87
N ILE A 118 2.46 -5.98 6.05
CA ILE A 118 1.84 -5.31 7.19
C ILE A 118 1.00 -6.35 7.91
N GLY A 119 1.42 -6.69 9.12
CA GLY A 119 0.82 -7.75 9.92
C GLY A 119 -0.63 -7.45 10.31
N ALA A 120 -1.39 -8.50 10.58
CA ALA A 120 -2.77 -8.41 11.00
C ALA A 120 -2.91 -7.60 12.31
N HIS A 121 -4.06 -6.97 12.50
CA HIS A 121 -4.39 -6.16 13.67
C HIS A 121 -3.44 -4.98 13.93
N SER A 122 -2.67 -4.54 12.93
CA SER A 122 -1.70 -3.45 13.09
C SER A 122 -2.30 -2.08 12.78
N ILE A 123 -1.64 -1.03 13.26
CA ILE A 123 -2.01 0.36 13.02
C ILE A 123 -0.78 1.11 12.48
N ILE A 124 -0.94 1.74 11.33
CA ILE A 124 0.02 2.66 10.76
C ILE A 124 -0.42 4.08 11.10
N GLY A 125 0.37 4.80 11.87
CA GLY A 125 0.07 6.18 12.26
C GLY A 125 0.00 7.13 11.05
N ALA A 126 -0.80 8.19 11.19
CA ALA A 126 -0.89 9.22 10.15
C ALA A 126 0.49 9.85 9.87
N GLY A 127 0.81 10.07 8.58
CA GLY A 127 2.08 10.62 8.15
C GLY A 127 3.30 9.69 8.32
N ALA A 128 3.11 8.44 8.70
CA ALA A 128 4.20 7.49 8.86
C ALA A 128 4.85 7.13 7.52
N VAL A 129 6.17 6.98 7.50
CA VAL A 129 6.92 6.44 6.34
C VAL A 129 7.44 5.05 6.69
N VAL A 130 6.72 4.03 6.22
CA VAL A 130 6.99 2.62 6.53
C VAL A 130 8.02 2.08 5.55
N THR A 131 9.21 1.76 6.06
CA THR A 131 10.35 1.32 5.26
C THR A 131 10.66 -0.17 5.40
N LYS A 132 10.04 -0.86 6.37
CA LYS A 132 10.26 -2.27 6.71
C LYS A 132 8.92 -2.92 7.08
N ASP A 133 8.90 -4.24 7.10
CA ASP A 133 7.74 -5.03 7.50
C ASP A 133 7.23 -4.64 8.89
N VAL A 134 5.91 -4.66 9.04
CA VAL A 134 5.21 -4.33 10.28
C VAL A 134 4.70 -5.62 10.90
N PRO A 135 5.07 -5.93 12.16
CA PRO A 135 4.57 -7.11 12.85
C PRO A 135 3.06 -7.07 13.11
N ASP A 136 2.46 -8.25 13.34
CA ASP A 136 1.09 -8.35 13.81
C ASP A 136 0.91 -7.56 15.13
N TYR A 137 -0.24 -6.93 15.30
CA TYR A 137 -0.62 -6.13 16.47
C TYR A 137 0.26 -4.91 16.74
N ALA A 138 1.20 -4.55 15.85
CA ALA A 138 2.05 -3.39 16.06
C ALA A 138 1.32 -2.07 15.76
N ILE A 139 1.58 -1.06 16.57
CA ILE A 139 1.28 0.34 16.25
C ILE A 139 2.59 1.01 15.88
N VAL A 140 2.69 1.47 14.63
CA VAL A 140 3.90 2.09 14.10
C VAL A 140 3.65 3.53 13.70
N GLY A 141 4.68 4.38 13.77
CA GLY A 141 4.58 5.77 13.36
C GLY A 141 5.95 6.43 13.22
N GLY A 142 5.96 7.62 12.63
CA GLY A 142 7.18 8.41 12.40
C GLY A 142 7.79 8.23 11.01
N ASN A 143 8.92 8.89 10.77
CA ASN A 143 9.71 8.83 9.54
C ASN A 143 11.20 8.68 9.87
N PRO A 144 11.85 7.51 9.64
CA PRO A 144 11.19 6.25 9.29
C PRO A 144 10.30 5.72 10.42
N ALA A 145 9.24 4.99 10.05
CA ALA A 145 8.30 4.43 11.02
C ALA A 145 8.98 3.40 11.93
N LYS A 146 8.64 3.48 13.22
CA LYS A 146 9.10 2.55 14.26
C LYS A 146 7.91 2.03 15.05
N VAL A 147 8.06 0.85 15.65
CA VAL A 147 7.05 0.33 16.58
C VAL A 147 6.99 1.23 17.81
N ILE A 148 5.83 1.83 18.05
CA ILE A 148 5.54 2.66 19.22
C ILE A 148 5.14 1.75 20.38
N ARG A 149 4.24 0.80 20.12
CA ARG A 149 3.78 -0.23 21.04
C ARG A 149 3.01 -1.34 20.31
N MET A 150 2.71 -2.38 20.99
CA MET A 150 1.77 -3.42 20.50
C MET A 150 0.34 -3.08 20.93
N ARG A 151 -0.66 -3.48 20.13
CA ARG A 151 -2.06 -3.49 20.56
C ARG A 151 -2.21 -4.53 21.67
N LYS A 152 -3.03 -4.21 22.63
CA LYS A 152 -3.38 -5.17 23.73
C LYS A 152 -4.62 -5.94 23.33
#